data_1de337e971fcc6b413cda1555ea332c6
#
_entry.id   1de337e971fcc6b413cda1555ea332c6
#
_cell.length_a   1.000
_cell.length_b   1.000
_cell.length_c   1.000
_cell.angle_alpha   90.00
_cell.angle_beta   90.00
_cell.angle_gamma   90.00
#
_symmetry.space_group_name_H-M   'P 1'
#
loop_
_entity.id
_entity.type
_entity.pdbx_description
1 polymer ?
#
loop_
_entity_poly.entity_id
_entity_poly.type
_entity_poly.pdbx_seq_one_letter_code
_entity_poly.pdbx_strand_id
1 'polypeptide(L)'
;LRLRPWLVLVFIALVVPVFGAVLLFNYVTAERVAREAASALVERSLHEAGSRTRELIDPMRTMVQAAAGLASAQTDFLRGASGGAYLSDVLAHGDSVTGVFAGFADGTFRAVLRVRPGVMVQGVEAPAHAAQVRIQVDPAQALPARGTLEFVDSAGRLLGAHSLGAPFDPRSRPWYRGALLSGSLTLSDPYVFS
;
A
#
# COMPACT_ATOMS: atom_id res chain seq x y z
N LEU A 1 37.10 50.85 59.44
CA LEU A 1 37.28 49.97 58.27
C LEU A 1 36.32 48.77 58.28
N ARG A 2 34.98 48.97 58.43
CA ARG A 2 33.95 47.92 58.34
C ARG A 2 33.05 48.02 57.11
N LEU A 3 33.41 48.81 56.13
CA LEU A 3 32.66 49.04 54.88
C LEU A 3 32.77 47.90 53.86
N ARG A 4 33.81 47.12 53.91
CA ARG A 4 34.06 46.04 52.92
C ARG A 4 33.05 44.89 52.93
N PRO A 5 32.66 44.30 54.07
CA PRO A 5 31.75 43.17 54.08
C PRO A 5 30.30 43.58 53.68
N TRP A 6 29.89 44.79 54.02
CA TRP A 6 28.56 45.32 53.67
C TRP A 6 28.41 45.57 52.17
N LEU A 7 29.42 46.13 51.49
CA LEU A 7 29.48 46.27 50.06
C LEU A 7 29.39 44.92 49.31
N VAL A 8 30.07 43.93 49.79
CA VAL A 8 30.02 42.56 49.24
C VAL A 8 28.62 41.96 49.40
N LEU A 9 27.98 42.16 50.54
CA LEU A 9 26.61 41.66 50.78
C LEU A 9 25.58 42.32 49.87
N VAL A 10 25.68 43.67 49.71
CA VAL A 10 24.79 44.38 48.78
C VAL A 10 25.02 43.97 47.33
N PHE A 11 26.24 43.75 46.93
CA PHE A 11 26.59 43.23 45.59
C PHE A 11 26.01 41.87 45.36
N ILE A 12 26.15 40.91 46.28
CA ILE A 12 25.61 39.58 46.18
C ILE A 12 24.08 39.64 46.18
N ALA A 13 23.44 40.44 47.03
CA ALA A 13 22.01 40.57 47.10
C ALA A 13 21.38 41.14 45.81
N LEU A 14 22.14 41.90 45.04
CA LEU A 14 21.69 42.49 43.77
C LEU A 14 21.98 41.57 42.58
N VAL A 15 23.18 40.96 42.53
CA VAL A 15 23.65 40.18 41.37
C VAL A 15 23.02 38.79 41.36
N VAL A 16 22.89 38.12 42.50
CA VAL A 16 22.36 36.75 42.57
C VAL A 16 20.91 36.66 42.08
N PRO A 17 19.99 37.53 42.49
CA PRO A 17 18.60 37.48 41.99
C PRO A 17 18.50 37.79 40.50
N VAL A 18 19.27 38.74 40.02
CA VAL A 18 19.28 39.09 38.59
C VAL A 18 19.80 37.91 37.75
N PHE A 19 20.91 37.31 38.19
CA PHE A 19 21.47 36.15 37.51
C PHE A 19 20.53 34.92 37.57
N GLY A 20 19.87 34.69 38.72
CA GLY A 20 18.88 33.68 38.89
C GLY A 20 17.67 33.88 37.97
N ALA A 21 17.17 35.12 37.85
CA ALA A 21 16.07 35.46 36.95
C ALA A 21 16.43 35.24 35.47
N VAL A 22 17.64 35.59 35.05
CA VAL A 22 18.14 35.37 33.70
C VAL A 22 18.28 33.86 33.40
N LEU A 23 18.80 33.08 34.34
CA LEU A 23 18.90 31.64 34.18
C LEU A 23 17.54 30.97 34.08
N LEU A 24 16.59 31.37 34.96
CA LEU A 24 15.23 30.86 34.92
C LEU A 24 14.52 31.21 33.61
N PHE A 25 14.66 32.44 33.16
CA PHE A 25 14.10 32.90 31.88
C PHE A 25 14.66 32.09 30.71
N ASN A 26 15.98 31.90 30.65
CA ASN A 26 16.63 31.09 29.62
C ASN A 26 16.16 29.63 29.67
N TYR A 27 16.04 29.06 30.87
CA TYR A 27 15.58 27.70 31.05
C TYR A 27 14.15 27.50 30.52
N VAL A 28 13.22 28.36 30.94
CA VAL A 28 11.81 28.30 30.51
C VAL A 28 11.66 28.52 29.00
N THR A 29 12.45 29.45 28.46
CA THR A 29 12.43 29.74 27.02
C THR A 29 13.00 28.58 26.21
N ALA A 30 14.11 27.99 26.67
CA ALA A 30 14.71 26.81 26.01
C ALA A 30 13.78 25.59 26.03
N GLU A 31 13.08 25.35 27.16
CA GLU A 31 12.11 24.27 27.28
C GLU A 31 10.92 24.48 26.33
N ARG A 32 10.41 25.71 26.22
CA ARG A 32 9.33 26.05 25.31
C ARG A 32 9.72 25.83 23.85
N VAL A 33 10.87 26.36 23.44
CA VAL A 33 11.40 26.19 22.09
C VAL A 33 11.64 24.71 21.76
N ALA A 34 12.18 23.94 22.69
CA ALA A 34 12.38 22.51 22.49
C ALA A 34 11.05 21.74 22.30
N ARG A 35 10.02 22.07 23.09
CA ARG A 35 8.68 21.46 22.94
C ARG A 35 8.01 21.85 21.63
N GLU A 36 8.09 23.13 21.25
CA GLU A 36 7.53 23.61 19.98
C GLU A 36 8.24 22.97 18.77
N ALA A 37 9.56 22.85 18.82
CA ALA A 37 10.33 22.17 17.77
C ALA A 37 10.00 20.69 17.68
N ALA A 38 9.82 19.98 18.80
CA ALA A 38 9.44 18.58 18.83
C ALA A 38 8.04 18.36 18.26
N SER A 39 7.04 19.19 18.65
CA SER A 39 5.69 19.08 18.11
C SER A 39 5.62 19.38 16.62
N ALA A 40 6.33 20.41 16.15
CA ALA A 40 6.41 20.74 14.73
C ALA A 40 7.07 19.62 13.89
N LEU A 41 8.06 18.93 14.44
CA LEU A 41 8.70 17.78 13.78
C LEU A 41 7.72 16.61 13.66
N VAL A 42 6.97 16.31 14.71
CA VAL A 42 5.95 15.23 14.69
C VAL A 42 4.83 15.55 13.69
N GLU A 43 4.30 16.76 13.70
CA GLU A 43 3.28 17.19 12.73
C GLU A 43 3.79 17.10 11.29
N ARG A 44 5.00 17.53 11.05
CA ARG A 44 5.63 17.47 9.72
C ARG A 44 5.81 16.02 9.26
N SER A 45 6.26 15.14 10.14
CA SER A 45 6.42 13.71 9.83
C SER A 45 5.09 13.02 9.56
N LEU A 46 4.03 13.35 10.31
CA LEU A 46 2.69 12.81 10.08
C LEU A 46 2.11 13.33 8.75
N HIS A 47 2.30 14.61 8.44
CA HIS A 47 1.83 15.18 7.18
C HIS A 47 2.57 14.57 5.97
N GLU A 48 3.88 14.40 6.07
CA GLU A 48 4.69 13.77 5.03
C GLU A 48 4.33 12.29 4.83
N ALA A 49 4.10 11.53 5.89
CA ALA A 49 3.63 10.16 5.79
C ALA A 49 2.24 10.08 5.14
N GLY A 50 1.33 10.98 5.50
CA GLY A 50 0.00 11.06 4.92
C GLY A 50 0.00 11.43 3.43
N SER A 51 0.87 12.36 3.01
CA SER A 51 0.98 12.74 1.59
C SER A 51 1.58 11.62 0.75
N ARG A 52 2.65 10.98 1.21
CA ARG A 52 3.23 9.82 0.51
C ARG A 52 2.25 8.66 0.35
N THR A 53 1.43 8.40 1.36
CA THR A 53 0.40 7.37 1.27
C THR A 53 -0.65 7.71 0.20
N ARG A 54 -1.09 8.97 0.12
CA ARG A 54 -2.02 9.41 -0.91
C ARG A 54 -1.42 9.34 -2.32
N GLU A 55 -0.19 9.78 -2.49
CA GLU A 55 0.53 9.69 -3.77
C GLU A 55 0.62 8.25 -4.31
N LEU A 56 0.71 7.26 -3.43
CA LEU A 56 0.71 5.85 -3.81
C LEU A 56 -0.71 5.31 -4.10
N ILE A 57 -1.70 5.71 -3.31
CA ILE A 57 -3.05 5.13 -3.37
C ILE A 57 -3.91 5.79 -4.45
N ASP A 58 -3.81 7.11 -4.67
CA ASP A 58 -4.66 7.84 -5.60
C ASP A 58 -4.54 7.36 -7.06
N PRO A 59 -3.35 7.07 -7.61
CA PRO A 59 -3.24 6.47 -8.93
C PRO A 59 -3.93 5.09 -9.01
N MET A 60 -3.77 4.25 -7.98
CA MET A 60 -4.41 2.94 -7.93
C MET A 60 -5.93 3.05 -7.87
N ARG A 61 -6.45 4.00 -7.09
CA ARG A 61 -7.88 4.31 -7.03
C ARG A 61 -8.44 4.65 -8.41
N THR A 62 -7.77 5.53 -9.13
CA THR A 62 -8.18 5.95 -10.48
C THR A 62 -8.18 4.77 -11.45
N MET A 63 -7.14 3.94 -11.43
CA MET A 63 -7.04 2.74 -12.26
C MET A 63 -8.16 1.74 -11.97
N VAL A 64 -8.44 1.47 -10.69
CA VAL A 64 -9.50 0.54 -10.29
C VAL A 64 -10.88 1.07 -10.68
N GLN A 65 -11.14 2.38 -10.50
CA GLN A 65 -12.40 3.00 -10.90
C GLN A 65 -12.60 2.97 -12.42
N ALA A 66 -11.55 3.25 -13.20
CA ALA A 66 -11.61 3.16 -14.65
C ALA A 66 -11.88 1.71 -15.12
N ALA A 67 -11.19 0.72 -14.52
CA ALA A 67 -11.41 -0.69 -14.81
C ALA A 67 -12.83 -1.15 -14.43
N ALA A 68 -13.35 -0.71 -13.28
CA ALA A 68 -14.72 -1.01 -12.84
C ALA A 68 -15.76 -0.37 -13.78
N GLY A 69 -15.54 0.87 -14.21
CA GLY A 69 -16.39 1.53 -15.21
C GLY A 69 -16.42 0.78 -16.53
N LEU A 70 -15.27 0.34 -17.03
CA LEU A 70 -15.16 -0.47 -18.24
C LEU A 70 -15.86 -1.82 -18.10
N ALA A 71 -15.67 -2.51 -16.98
CA ALA A 71 -16.32 -3.77 -16.67
C ALA A 71 -17.85 -3.65 -16.57
N SER A 72 -18.36 -2.52 -16.10
CA SER A 72 -19.79 -2.23 -16.03
C SER A 72 -20.40 -1.94 -17.40
N ALA A 73 -19.64 -1.26 -18.27
CA ALA A 73 -20.07 -0.92 -19.62
C ALA A 73 -19.96 -2.10 -20.60
N GLN A 74 -18.96 -2.97 -20.39
CA GLN A 74 -18.65 -4.13 -21.23
C GLN A 74 -18.39 -5.34 -20.35
N THR A 75 -19.47 -5.99 -19.90
CA THR A 75 -19.44 -7.07 -18.88
C THR A 75 -18.54 -8.24 -19.26
N ASP A 76 -18.41 -8.55 -20.55
CA ASP A 76 -17.61 -9.68 -21.04
C ASP A 76 -16.15 -9.34 -21.36
N PHE A 77 -15.83 -8.05 -21.39
CA PHE A 77 -14.47 -7.59 -21.76
C PHE A 77 -13.40 -8.17 -20.84
N LEU A 78 -13.57 -8.02 -19.53
CA LEU A 78 -12.59 -8.52 -18.56
C LEU A 78 -12.65 -10.05 -18.37
N ARG A 79 -13.71 -10.71 -18.80
CA ARG A 79 -13.84 -12.17 -18.76
C ARG A 79 -13.08 -12.87 -19.88
N GLY A 80 -13.02 -12.25 -21.04
CA GLY A 80 -12.38 -12.79 -22.24
C GLY A 80 -10.85 -12.66 -22.23
N ALA A 81 -10.23 -13.09 -23.31
CA ALA A 81 -8.78 -12.99 -23.53
C ALA A 81 -8.26 -11.55 -23.48
N SER A 82 -9.07 -10.59 -23.94
CA SER A 82 -8.77 -9.15 -23.90
C SER A 82 -8.61 -8.64 -22.47
N GLY A 83 -9.34 -9.21 -21.51
CA GLY A 83 -9.24 -8.85 -20.10
C GLY A 83 -7.87 -9.13 -19.51
N GLY A 84 -7.27 -10.27 -19.82
CA GLY A 84 -5.91 -10.60 -19.38
C GLY A 84 -4.87 -9.64 -19.93
N ALA A 85 -4.99 -9.24 -21.20
CA ALA A 85 -4.11 -8.25 -21.82
C ALA A 85 -4.28 -6.87 -21.17
N TYR A 86 -5.50 -6.43 -20.93
CA TYR A 86 -5.81 -5.18 -20.25
C TYR A 86 -5.25 -5.14 -18.81
N LEU A 87 -5.46 -6.20 -18.04
CA LEU A 87 -4.91 -6.29 -16.67
C LEU A 87 -3.37 -6.29 -16.69
N SER A 88 -2.74 -6.90 -17.70
CA SER A 88 -1.28 -6.83 -17.87
C SER A 88 -0.80 -5.42 -18.15
N ASP A 89 -1.53 -4.68 -18.98
CA ASP A 89 -1.24 -3.29 -19.31
C ASP A 89 -1.42 -2.36 -18.10
N VAL A 90 -2.52 -2.50 -17.36
CA VAL A 90 -2.74 -1.79 -16.08
C VAL A 90 -1.61 -2.06 -15.10
N LEU A 91 -1.19 -3.32 -14.97
CA LEU A 91 -0.07 -3.68 -14.09
C LEU A 91 1.25 -3.06 -14.57
N ALA A 92 1.48 -2.98 -15.87
CA ALA A 92 2.71 -2.40 -16.42
C ALA A 92 2.89 -0.93 -16.05
N HIS A 93 1.79 -0.17 -15.97
CA HIS A 93 1.79 1.26 -15.64
C HIS A 93 1.79 1.57 -14.13
N GLY A 94 1.61 0.56 -13.28
CA GLY A 94 1.55 0.74 -11.84
C GLY A 94 2.81 0.20 -11.13
N ASP A 95 3.91 0.95 -11.06
CA ASP A 95 5.19 0.48 -10.50
C ASP A 95 5.09 -0.07 -9.08
N SER A 96 4.21 0.50 -8.26
CA SER A 96 3.97 0.07 -6.86
C SER A 96 2.94 -1.05 -6.73
N VAL A 97 2.31 -1.49 -7.85
CA VAL A 97 1.28 -2.53 -7.84
C VAL A 97 1.94 -3.88 -8.08
N THR A 98 1.70 -4.84 -7.20
CA THR A 98 2.20 -6.21 -7.34
C THR A 98 1.27 -7.11 -8.13
N GLY A 99 -0.02 -6.77 -8.21
CA GLY A 99 -1.00 -7.53 -8.97
C GLY A 99 -2.33 -6.80 -9.12
N VAL A 100 -3.02 -7.13 -10.19
CA VAL A 100 -4.39 -6.68 -10.49
C VAL A 100 -5.26 -7.87 -10.80
N PHE A 101 -6.51 -7.82 -10.35
CA PHE A 101 -7.43 -8.92 -10.55
C PHE A 101 -8.89 -8.45 -10.63
N ALA A 102 -9.71 -9.27 -11.27
CA ALA A 102 -11.15 -9.11 -11.37
C ALA A 102 -11.84 -10.41 -10.97
N GLY A 103 -12.84 -10.31 -10.10
CA GLY A 103 -13.70 -11.41 -9.68
C GLY A 103 -15.15 -11.10 -10.03
N PHE A 104 -15.88 -12.12 -10.47
CA PHE A 104 -17.26 -12.00 -10.93
C PHE A 104 -18.22 -12.82 -10.09
N ALA A 105 -19.51 -12.46 -10.14
CA ALA A 105 -20.55 -13.11 -9.35
C ALA A 105 -20.77 -14.59 -9.68
N ASP A 106 -20.43 -15.01 -10.89
CA ASP A 106 -20.46 -16.40 -11.33
C ASP A 106 -19.24 -17.22 -10.86
N GLY A 107 -18.26 -16.60 -10.20
CA GLY A 107 -17.01 -17.23 -9.78
C GLY A 107 -15.86 -17.13 -10.79
N THR A 108 -16.10 -16.51 -11.96
CA THR A 108 -15.00 -16.19 -12.88
C THR A 108 -13.98 -15.32 -12.18
N PHE A 109 -12.69 -15.61 -12.42
CA PHE A 109 -11.59 -14.85 -11.87
C PHE A 109 -10.49 -14.66 -12.91
N ARG A 110 -9.97 -13.46 -12.97
CA ARG A 110 -8.83 -13.08 -13.81
C ARG A 110 -7.85 -12.31 -12.96
N ALA A 111 -6.59 -12.72 -12.95
CA ALA A 111 -5.53 -12.02 -12.24
C ALA A 111 -4.26 -11.96 -13.06
N VAL A 112 -3.51 -10.89 -12.89
CA VAL A 112 -2.14 -10.74 -13.37
C VAL A 112 -1.30 -10.23 -12.22
N LEU A 113 -0.23 -10.94 -11.89
CA LEU A 113 0.69 -10.59 -10.82
C LEU A 113 2.10 -10.47 -11.36
N ARG A 114 2.88 -9.56 -10.82
CA ARG A 114 4.33 -9.52 -11.06
C ARG A 114 4.97 -10.73 -10.39
N VAL A 115 5.87 -11.38 -11.09
CA VAL A 115 6.61 -12.53 -10.57
C VAL A 115 8.09 -12.36 -10.88
N ARG A 116 8.93 -12.95 -10.04
CA ARG A 116 10.36 -13.08 -10.29
C ARG A 116 10.69 -14.54 -10.60
N PRO A 117 11.67 -14.81 -11.46
CA PRO A 117 12.15 -16.16 -11.69
C PRO A 117 12.47 -16.89 -10.38
N GLY A 118 12.14 -18.16 -10.30
CA GLY A 118 12.38 -19.01 -9.13
C GLY A 118 11.38 -18.84 -7.98
N VAL A 119 10.44 -17.90 -8.05
CA VAL A 119 9.39 -17.74 -7.03
C VAL A 119 8.31 -18.82 -7.23
N MET A 120 7.90 -19.43 -6.13
CA MET A 120 6.79 -20.38 -6.15
C MET A 120 5.44 -19.66 -6.18
N VAL A 121 4.62 -19.96 -7.17
CA VAL A 121 3.24 -19.46 -7.31
C VAL A 121 2.29 -20.65 -7.37
N GLN A 122 1.43 -20.81 -6.39
CA GLN A 122 0.49 -21.93 -6.31
C GLN A 122 1.15 -23.31 -6.50
N GLY A 123 2.34 -23.49 -5.93
CA GLY A 123 3.08 -24.74 -6.01
C GLY A 123 3.88 -24.95 -7.32
N VAL A 124 3.88 -23.98 -8.23
CA VAL A 124 4.64 -24.02 -9.48
C VAL A 124 5.75 -22.97 -9.43
N GLU A 125 6.98 -23.39 -9.74
CA GLU A 125 8.12 -22.48 -9.81
C GLU A 125 8.06 -21.62 -11.08
N ALA A 126 8.25 -20.32 -10.92
CA ALA A 126 8.28 -19.38 -12.03
C ALA A 126 9.54 -19.60 -12.88
N PRO A 127 9.40 -19.84 -14.21
CA PRO A 127 10.52 -20.12 -15.09
C PRO A 127 11.47 -18.93 -15.23
N ALA A 128 12.66 -19.19 -15.74
CA ALA A 128 13.61 -18.16 -16.13
C ALA A 128 12.93 -17.16 -17.09
N HIS A 129 13.21 -15.87 -16.89
CA HIS A 129 12.61 -14.76 -17.65
C HIS A 129 11.13 -14.49 -17.39
N ALA A 130 10.46 -15.21 -16.48
CA ALA A 130 9.09 -14.86 -16.07
C ALA A 130 9.05 -13.45 -15.46
N ALA A 131 8.15 -12.62 -15.97
CA ALA A 131 7.89 -11.27 -15.49
C ALA A 131 6.51 -11.13 -14.86
N GLN A 132 5.56 -11.91 -15.36
CA GLN A 132 4.17 -11.92 -14.88
C GLN A 132 3.63 -13.36 -14.84
N VAL A 133 2.66 -13.56 -13.99
CA VAL A 133 1.80 -14.74 -13.98
C VAL A 133 0.36 -14.32 -14.19
N ARG A 134 -0.34 -14.98 -15.09
CA ARG A 134 -1.78 -14.83 -15.33
C ARG A 134 -2.50 -15.99 -14.70
N ILE A 135 -3.52 -15.71 -13.91
CA ILE A 135 -4.37 -16.73 -13.30
C ILE A 135 -5.78 -16.53 -13.84
N GLN A 136 -6.34 -17.60 -14.38
CA GLN A 136 -7.69 -17.62 -14.92
C GLN A 136 -8.47 -18.73 -14.29
N VAL A 137 -9.67 -18.42 -13.78
CA VAL A 137 -10.62 -19.40 -13.28
C VAL A 137 -11.93 -19.18 -13.98
N ASP A 138 -12.45 -20.22 -14.61
CA ASP A 138 -13.76 -20.22 -15.25
C ASP A 138 -14.67 -21.19 -14.51
N PRO A 139 -15.83 -20.73 -14.02
CA PRO A 139 -16.75 -21.55 -13.22
C PRO A 139 -17.47 -22.59 -14.05
N ALA A 140 -17.38 -22.48 -15.37
CA ALA A 140 -18.17 -23.30 -16.27
C ALA A 140 -17.67 -24.74 -16.29
N GLN A 141 -18.52 -25.67 -15.91
CA GLN A 141 -18.61 -27.07 -16.30
C GLN A 141 -18.21 -28.14 -15.30
N ALA A 142 -17.50 -27.87 -14.22
CA ALA A 142 -17.38 -28.83 -13.13
C ALA A 142 -16.99 -28.15 -11.81
N LEU A 143 -17.66 -28.45 -10.73
CA LEU A 143 -17.15 -28.17 -9.38
C LEU A 143 -16.20 -29.32 -8.99
N PRO A 144 -14.98 -29.01 -8.51
CA PRO A 144 -14.43 -27.69 -8.26
C PRO A 144 -13.91 -26.98 -9.54
N ALA A 145 -14.09 -25.66 -9.61
CA ALA A 145 -13.63 -24.84 -10.72
C ALA A 145 -12.13 -25.01 -10.93
N ARG A 146 -11.73 -25.43 -12.13
CA ARG A 146 -10.33 -25.57 -12.51
C ARG A 146 -9.83 -24.27 -13.09
N GLY A 147 -8.75 -23.76 -12.53
CA GLY A 147 -8.07 -22.59 -13.07
C GLY A 147 -6.82 -22.98 -13.85
N THR A 148 -6.36 -22.03 -14.64
CA THR A 148 -5.07 -22.07 -15.33
C THR A 148 -4.14 -21.01 -14.77
N LEU A 149 -2.85 -21.31 -14.76
CA LEU A 149 -1.75 -20.45 -14.37
C LEU A 149 -0.77 -20.39 -15.53
N GLU A 150 -0.54 -19.19 -16.05
CA GLU A 150 0.32 -18.97 -17.22
C GLU A 150 1.42 -18.00 -16.86
N PHE A 151 2.67 -18.41 -17.05
CA PHE A 151 3.84 -17.53 -16.92
C PHE A 151 4.12 -16.84 -18.24
N VAL A 152 4.35 -15.54 -18.19
CA VAL A 152 4.72 -14.75 -19.36
C VAL A 152 5.96 -13.90 -19.09
N ASP A 153 6.74 -13.64 -20.14
CA ASP A 153 7.90 -12.75 -20.06
C ASP A 153 7.47 -11.26 -20.14
N SER A 154 8.46 -10.38 -20.10
CA SER A 154 8.23 -8.92 -20.19
C SER A 154 7.65 -8.47 -21.54
N ALA A 155 7.76 -9.30 -22.59
CA ALA A 155 7.17 -9.06 -23.90
C ALA A 155 5.76 -9.69 -24.04
N GLY A 156 5.24 -10.30 -22.97
CA GLY A 156 3.95 -10.98 -22.96
C GLY A 156 3.93 -12.36 -23.62
N ARG A 157 5.10 -12.94 -23.94
CA ARG A 157 5.19 -14.29 -24.55
C ARG A 157 4.98 -15.35 -23.47
N LEU A 158 4.19 -16.37 -23.78
CA LEU A 158 3.91 -17.49 -22.91
C LEU A 158 5.19 -18.32 -22.71
N LEU A 159 5.55 -18.54 -21.46
CA LEU A 159 6.69 -19.39 -21.05
C LEU A 159 6.26 -20.77 -20.54
N GLY A 160 5.06 -20.88 -20.01
CA GLY A 160 4.48 -22.12 -19.51
C GLY A 160 3.07 -21.93 -19.01
N ALA A 161 2.28 -23.02 -19.10
CA ALA A 161 0.90 -23.06 -18.61
C ALA A 161 0.71 -24.27 -17.72
N HIS A 162 0.04 -24.11 -16.60
CA HIS A 162 -0.21 -25.13 -15.58
C HIS A 162 -1.65 -25.06 -15.10
N SER A 163 -2.17 -26.17 -14.64
CA SER A 163 -3.45 -26.20 -13.95
C SER A 163 -3.27 -25.74 -12.49
N LEU A 164 -4.20 -24.96 -11.96
CA LEU A 164 -4.24 -24.65 -10.54
C LEU A 164 -4.44 -25.92 -9.73
N GLY A 165 -3.60 -26.12 -8.72
CA GLY A 165 -3.62 -27.32 -7.87
C GLY A 165 -4.81 -27.36 -6.91
N ALA A 166 -5.35 -26.21 -6.53
CA ALA A 166 -6.48 -26.09 -5.59
C ALA A 166 -7.64 -25.32 -6.21
N PRO A 167 -8.89 -25.62 -5.81
CA PRO A 167 -10.05 -24.82 -6.19
C PRO A 167 -9.94 -23.39 -5.68
N PHE A 168 -10.26 -22.43 -6.53
CA PHE A 168 -10.28 -21.02 -6.14
C PHE A 168 -11.65 -20.41 -6.41
N ASP A 169 -12.24 -19.80 -5.39
CA ASP A 169 -13.48 -19.04 -5.50
C ASP A 169 -13.24 -17.59 -5.03
N PRO A 170 -13.29 -16.61 -5.94
CA PRO A 170 -13.09 -15.21 -5.60
C PRO A 170 -14.15 -14.69 -4.62
N ARG A 171 -15.36 -15.22 -4.65
CA ARG A 171 -16.50 -14.78 -3.82
C ARG A 171 -16.31 -15.06 -2.34
N SER A 172 -15.43 -16.02 -2.00
CA SER A 172 -15.07 -16.34 -0.62
C SER A 172 -14.07 -15.35 -0.02
N ARG A 173 -13.45 -14.50 -0.83
CA ARG A 173 -12.33 -13.65 -0.42
C ARG A 173 -12.78 -12.34 0.24
N PRO A 174 -12.05 -11.84 1.25
CA PRO A 174 -12.42 -10.61 1.98
C PRO A 174 -12.61 -9.39 1.09
N TRP A 175 -11.74 -9.18 0.12
CA TRP A 175 -11.82 -8.07 -0.83
C TRP A 175 -13.10 -8.10 -1.68
N TYR A 176 -13.54 -9.28 -2.12
CA TYR A 176 -14.76 -9.42 -2.90
C TYR A 176 -16.00 -9.10 -2.06
N ARG A 177 -16.07 -9.68 -0.86
CA ARG A 177 -17.17 -9.43 0.09
C ARG A 177 -17.22 -7.96 0.52
N GLY A 178 -16.05 -7.35 0.81
CA GLY A 178 -15.97 -5.95 1.16
C GLY A 178 -16.47 -5.04 0.05
N ALA A 179 -16.05 -5.28 -1.20
CA ALA A 179 -16.52 -4.53 -2.36
C ALA A 179 -18.02 -4.68 -2.59
N LEU A 180 -18.54 -5.91 -2.46
CA LEU A 180 -19.97 -6.19 -2.64
C LEU A 180 -20.83 -5.50 -1.57
N LEU A 181 -20.40 -5.53 -0.30
CA LEU A 181 -21.12 -4.90 0.81
C LEU A 181 -21.11 -3.38 0.74
N SER A 182 -20.00 -2.78 0.33
CA SER A 182 -19.88 -1.32 0.27
C SER A 182 -20.48 -0.71 -0.99
N GLY A 183 -20.56 -1.47 -2.10
CA GLY A 183 -20.92 -0.95 -3.43
C GLY A 183 -19.98 0.16 -3.93
N SER A 184 -18.81 0.30 -3.31
CA SER A 184 -17.83 1.38 -3.59
C SER A 184 -16.40 0.86 -3.43
N LEU A 185 -15.42 1.72 -3.76
CA LEU A 185 -14.02 1.42 -3.54
C LEU A 185 -13.75 1.19 -2.04
N THR A 186 -13.18 0.04 -1.71
CA THR A 186 -12.77 -0.32 -0.35
C THR A 186 -11.30 -0.70 -0.29
N LEU A 187 -10.69 -0.46 0.87
CA LEU A 187 -9.39 -1.01 1.24
C LEU A 187 -9.66 -2.16 2.23
N SER A 188 -9.19 -3.35 1.91
CA SER A 188 -9.22 -4.47 2.85
C SER A 188 -7.97 -4.47 3.73
N ASP A 189 -8.08 -5.09 4.90
CA ASP A 189 -6.90 -5.39 5.70
C ASP A 189 -5.94 -6.31 4.93
N PRO A 190 -4.63 -6.24 5.23
CA PRO A 190 -3.66 -7.17 4.66
C PRO A 190 -4.06 -8.62 4.94
N TYR A 191 -4.06 -9.45 3.92
CA TYR A 191 -4.33 -10.88 4.06
C TYR A 191 -3.35 -11.71 3.21
N VAL A 192 -3.15 -12.96 3.59
CA VAL A 192 -2.27 -13.87 2.86
C VAL A 192 -3.05 -14.50 1.70
N PHE A 193 -2.48 -14.41 0.51
CA PHE A 193 -2.94 -15.15 -0.66
C PHE A 193 -2.50 -16.61 -0.52
N SER A 194 -3.37 -17.45 -0.01
CA SER A 194 -3.17 -18.90 0.11
C SER A 194 -4.03 -19.63 -0.92
#